data_948ce3565d7802de235c6c03be751978
#
_entry.id   948ce3565d7802de235c6c03be751978
#
_cell.length_a   1.000
_cell.length_b   1.000
_cell.length_c   1.000
_cell.angle_alpha   90.00
_cell.angle_beta   90.00
_cell.angle_gamma   90.00
#
_symmetry.space_group_name_H-M   'P 1'
#
loop_
_entity.id
_entity.type
_entity.pdbx_description
1 polymer ?
#
loop_
_entity_poly.entity_id
_entity_poly.type
_entity_poly.pdbx_seq_one_letter_code
_entity_poly.pdbx_strand_id
1 'polypeptide(L)'
;LVGSEMCIRDRRKMGTIIGEGITFDDVLLVPQYSEVTPNMIDLTTNLTKNIKLNIPLMSAGMDTVTEHRMAIAMARQGGIGIIHKNMSVEQQAEEVDKVKRSENGVITDPFFLHPDNTLQEANDLMGKFRISGVPITDDNGKLVGIITNRDLKFEEHFERPIKECMTSENLITAPVGTTLEEAKKILGKARKEKLPIVDDDYKLRGLITIK
;
A
#
# COMPACT_ATOMS: atom_id res chain seq x y z
N LEU A 1 -33.29 -11.73 -15.77
CA LEU A 1 -33.55 -13.11 -16.26
C LEU A 1 -32.57 -14.13 -15.67
N VAL A 2 -31.39 -13.77 -15.20
CA VAL A 2 -30.45 -14.69 -14.55
C VAL A 2 -30.93 -15.12 -13.15
N GLY A 3 -31.76 -14.32 -12.51
CA GLY A 3 -32.35 -14.66 -11.21
C GLY A 3 -33.48 -15.72 -11.28
N SER A 4 -34.09 -15.94 -12.43
CA SER A 4 -35.27 -16.84 -12.55
C SER A 4 -34.86 -18.32 -12.60
N GLU A 5 -33.74 -18.69 -13.14
CA GLU A 5 -33.31 -20.09 -13.23
C GLU A 5 -32.77 -20.66 -11.91
N MET A 6 -32.17 -19.81 -11.06
CA MET A 6 -31.71 -20.24 -9.74
C MET A 6 -32.86 -20.47 -8.76
N CYS A 7 -33.98 -19.78 -8.94
CA CYS A 7 -35.20 -19.98 -8.13
C CYS A 7 -36.02 -21.23 -8.52
N ILE A 8 -35.84 -21.78 -9.73
CA ILE A 8 -36.60 -22.95 -10.23
C ILE A 8 -36.07 -24.26 -9.62
N ARG A 9 -34.84 -24.33 -9.13
CA ARG A 9 -34.26 -25.55 -8.53
C ARG A 9 -34.76 -25.86 -7.13
N ASP A 10 -35.27 -24.88 -6.39
CA ASP A 10 -35.76 -25.09 -5.02
C ASP A 10 -37.29 -24.92 -4.94
N ARG A 11 -38.02 -25.90 -5.46
CA ARG A 11 -39.48 -25.89 -5.51
C ARG A 11 -40.20 -25.88 -4.15
N ARG A 12 -39.48 -25.79 -3.04
CA ARG A 12 -40.07 -25.81 -1.69
C ARG A 12 -40.22 -24.45 -1.03
N LYS A 13 -39.68 -23.38 -1.62
CA LYS A 13 -39.91 -21.98 -1.19
C LYS A 13 -39.98 -21.09 -2.42
N MET A 14 -41.17 -20.89 -2.94
CA MET A 14 -41.42 -19.85 -3.92
C MET A 14 -41.14 -18.50 -3.26
N GLY A 15 -40.10 -17.81 -3.74
CA GLY A 15 -39.84 -16.45 -3.32
C GLY A 15 -41.02 -15.53 -3.72
N THR A 16 -41.28 -14.53 -2.90
CA THR A 16 -42.27 -13.51 -3.23
C THR A 16 -41.65 -12.48 -4.15
N ILE A 17 -42.28 -12.22 -5.30
CA ILE A 17 -41.88 -11.10 -6.16
C ILE A 17 -42.36 -9.80 -5.48
N ILE A 18 -41.45 -8.97 -5.03
CA ILE A 18 -41.75 -7.72 -4.33
C ILE A 18 -41.75 -6.49 -5.24
N GLY A 19 -41.29 -6.63 -6.49
CA GLY A 19 -41.24 -5.55 -7.49
C GLY A 19 -40.40 -5.91 -8.70
N GLU A 20 -40.40 -5.04 -9.68
CA GLU A 20 -39.49 -5.09 -10.84
C GLU A 20 -38.19 -4.37 -10.53
N GLY A 21 -37.06 -4.94 -10.96
CA GLY A 21 -35.73 -4.31 -10.90
C GLY A 21 -35.26 -4.00 -12.30
N ILE A 22 -34.77 -2.79 -12.50
CA ILE A 22 -34.17 -2.33 -13.77
C ILE A 22 -32.65 -2.38 -13.60
N THR A 23 -31.95 -3.01 -14.56
CA THR A 23 -30.48 -3.01 -14.62
C THR A 23 -29.98 -1.88 -15.53
N PHE A 24 -28.69 -1.57 -15.46
CA PHE A 24 -28.11 -0.56 -16.36
C PHE A 24 -28.14 -0.97 -17.84
N ASP A 25 -28.26 -2.28 -18.14
CA ASP A 25 -28.39 -2.78 -19.50
C ASP A 25 -29.78 -2.49 -20.11
N ASP A 26 -30.77 -2.19 -19.27
CA ASP A 26 -32.16 -1.93 -19.67
C ASP A 26 -32.46 -0.44 -19.86
N VAL A 27 -31.50 0.46 -19.58
CA VAL A 27 -31.73 1.90 -19.56
C VAL A 27 -30.65 2.67 -20.34
N LEU A 28 -31.04 3.82 -20.88
CA LEU A 28 -30.13 4.78 -21.48
C LEU A 28 -30.26 6.12 -20.76
N LEU A 29 -29.14 6.79 -20.56
CA LEU A 29 -29.15 8.16 -20.07
C LEU A 29 -29.61 9.11 -21.18
N VAL A 30 -30.61 9.92 -20.90
CA VAL A 30 -31.06 10.95 -21.83
C VAL A 30 -30.08 12.13 -21.76
N PRO A 31 -29.45 12.52 -22.89
CA PRO A 31 -28.57 13.68 -22.92
C PRO A 31 -29.32 14.95 -22.52
N GLN A 32 -28.69 15.77 -21.69
CA GLN A 32 -29.22 17.08 -21.30
C GLN A 32 -28.18 18.18 -21.51
N TYR A 33 -28.64 19.40 -21.54
CA TYR A 33 -27.75 20.56 -21.60
C TYR A 33 -26.91 20.63 -20.32
N SER A 34 -25.61 20.88 -20.47
CA SER A 34 -24.69 21.03 -19.37
C SER A 34 -23.72 22.20 -19.61
N GLU A 35 -23.52 23.01 -18.61
CA GLU A 35 -22.52 24.11 -18.60
C GLU A 35 -21.21 23.65 -17.89
N VAL A 36 -21.16 22.38 -17.45
CA VAL A 36 -20.01 21.82 -16.72
C VAL A 36 -19.12 21.04 -17.67
N THR A 37 -17.84 21.39 -17.71
CA THR A 37 -16.82 20.61 -18.41
C THR A 37 -16.24 19.53 -17.50
N PRO A 38 -15.62 18.45 -18.04
CA PRO A 38 -15.03 17.37 -17.23
C PRO A 38 -14.04 17.85 -16.16
N ASN A 39 -13.34 18.96 -16.41
CA ASN A 39 -12.34 19.51 -15.48
C ASN A 39 -12.97 20.22 -14.26
N MET A 40 -14.28 20.50 -14.32
CA MET A 40 -15.01 21.20 -13.26
C MET A 40 -15.79 20.25 -12.35
N ILE A 41 -15.74 18.95 -12.63
CA ILE A 41 -16.54 17.95 -11.91
C ILE A 41 -15.83 17.56 -10.60
N ASP A 42 -16.54 17.65 -9.47
CA ASP A 42 -16.14 17.03 -8.22
C ASP A 42 -16.72 15.61 -8.16
N LEU A 43 -15.84 14.61 -8.20
CA LEU A 43 -16.18 13.19 -8.12
C LEU A 43 -16.15 12.64 -6.71
N THR A 44 -15.88 13.47 -5.71
CA THR A 44 -15.79 13.00 -4.32
C THR A 44 -17.13 12.44 -3.84
N THR A 45 -17.08 11.31 -3.13
CA THR A 45 -18.27 10.66 -2.58
C THR A 45 -18.00 10.06 -1.21
N ASN A 46 -19.04 9.88 -0.42
CA ASN A 46 -18.95 9.21 0.86
C ASN A 46 -19.33 7.73 0.70
N LEU A 47 -18.35 6.85 0.88
CA LEU A 47 -18.59 5.40 0.93
C LEU A 47 -19.30 5.00 2.23
N THR A 48 -18.89 5.59 3.34
CA THR A 48 -19.51 5.45 4.66
C THR A 48 -19.52 6.79 5.38
N LYS A 49 -20.06 6.84 6.59
CA LYS A 49 -20.02 8.05 7.42
C LYS A 49 -18.59 8.59 7.65
N ASN A 50 -17.60 7.71 7.64
CA ASN A 50 -16.22 8.02 8.01
C ASN A 50 -15.21 7.82 6.87
N ILE A 51 -15.65 7.32 5.70
CA ILE A 51 -14.79 7.04 4.55
C ILE A 51 -15.27 7.85 3.36
N LYS A 52 -14.44 8.77 2.91
CA LYS A 52 -14.63 9.58 1.71
C LYS A 52 -13.70 9.08 0.60
N LEU A 53 -14.21 8.95 -0.60
CA LEU A 53 -13.45 8.62 -1.80
C LEU A 53 -13.29 9.86 -2.67
N ASN A 54 -12.17 9.97 -3.37
CA ASN A 54 -11.95 11.05 -4.34
C ASN A 54 -12.61 10.76 -5.68
N ILE A 55 -12.81 9.48 -6.01
CA ILE A 55 -13.62 9.02 -7.14
C ILE A 55 -14.56 7.92 -6.69
N PRO A 56 -15.79 7.82 -7.23
CA PRO A 56 -16.79 6.82 -6.83
C PRO A 56 -16.51 5.45 -7.48
N LEU A 57 -15.31 4.92 -7.25
CA LEU A 57 -14.86 3.66 -7.84
C LEU A 57 -14.37 2.71 -6.76
N MET A 58 -14.85 1.48 -6.81
CA MET A 58 -14.49 0.42 -5.87
C MET A 58 -14.27 -0.90 -6.64
N SER A 59 -13.19 -1.61 -6.36
CA SER A 59 -13.00 -2.94 -6.92
C SER A 59 -13.68 -4.01 -6.05
N ALA A 60 -14.23 -5.04 -6.72
CA ALA A 60 -14.98 -6.10 -6.05
C ALA A 60 -14.09 -6.95 -5.13
N GLY A 61 -14.63 -7.34 -3.96
CA GLY A 61 -13.99 -8.25 -3.02
C GLY A 61 -14.07 -9.71 -3.46
N MET A 62 -13.61 -9.99 -4.67
CA MET A 62 -13.60 -11.33 -5.28
C MET A 62 -12.17 -11.84 -5.40
N ASP A 63 -11.96 -13.14 -5.20
CA ASP A 63 -10.69 -13.79 -5.53
C ASP A 63 -10.38 -13.59 -7.02
N THR A 64 -9.09 -13.59 -7.35
CA THR A 64 -8.59 -13.28 -8.69
C THR A 64 -8.87 -11.85 -9.20
N VAL A 65 -9.62 -11.03 -8.47
CA VAL A 65 -9.93 -9.63 -8.81
C VAL A 65 -9.17 -8.66 -7.92
N THR A 66 -9.39 -8.71 -6.60
CA THR A 66 -8.83 -7.71 -5.69
C THR A 66 -7.95 -8.34 -4.61
N GLU A 67 -6.66 -8.27 -4.84
CA GLU A 67 -5.57 -8.44 -3.88
C GLU A 67 -4.81 -7.11 -3.74
N HIS A 68 -3.68 -7.09 -3.02
CA HIS A 68 -2.92 -5.86 -2.78
C HIS A 68 -2.61 -5.05 -4.05
N ARG A 69 -2.29 -5.70 -5.16
CA ARG A 69 -1.94 -4.99 -6.42
C ARG A 69 -3.09 -4.15 -6.96
N MET A 70 -4.29 -4.73 -7.03
CA MET A 70 -5.49 -4.03 -7.48
C MET A 70 -5.90 -2.97 -6.46
N ALA A 71 -5.88 -3.28 -5.16
CA ALA A 71 -6.22 -2.33 -4.11
C ALA A 71 -5.29 -1.10 -4.12
N ILE A 72 -3.97 -1.29 -4.32
CA ILE A 72 -3.01 -0.20 -4.48
C ILE A 72 -3.32 0.64 -5.73
N ALA A 73 -3.62 -0.01 -6.86
CA ALA A 73 -3.94 0.70 -8.09
C ALA A 73 -5.20 1.55 -7.93
N MET A 74 -6.26 1.00 -7.32
CA MET A 74 -7.50 1.71 -7.02
C MET A 74 -7.30 2.90 -6.11
N ALA A 75 -6.55 2.72 -5.01
CA ALA A 75 -6.27 3.77 -4.05
C ALA A 75 -5.49 4.94 -4.68
N ARG A 76 -4.51 4.65 -5.54
CA ARG A 76 -3.73 5.67 -6.27
C ARG A 76 -4.57 6.52 -7.21
N GLN A 77 -5.69 6.00 -7.69
CA GLN A 77 -6.65 6.75 -8.50
C GLN A 77 -7.70 7.47 -7.66
N GLY A 78 -7.71 7.30 -6.35
CA GLY A 78 -8.66 7.94 -5.42
C GLY A 78 -9.90 7.11 -5.09
N GLY A 79 -9.96 5.88 -5.57
CA GLY A 79 -10.97 4.88 -5.22
C GLY A 79 -10.55 3.98 -4.05
N ILE A 80 -11.18 2.81 -3.91
CA ILE A 80 -10.87 1.83 -2.88
C ILE A 80 -10.90 0.40 -3.43
N GLY A 81 -9.96 -0.44 -2.99
CA GLY A 81 -9.97 -1.87 -3.24
C GLY A 81 -10.46 -2.65 -2.02
N ILE A 82 -11.32 -3.62 -2.23
CA ILE A 82 -11.81 -4.51 -1.18
C ILE A 82 -11.11 -5.86 -1.32
N ILE A 83 -10.22 -6.16 -0.37
CA ILE A 83 -9.50 -7.45 -0.35
C ILE A 83 -10.49 -8.57 -0.10
N HIS A 84 -10.45 -9.62 -0.93
CA HIS A 84 -11.35 -10.77 -0.82
C HIS A 84 -11.06 -11.63 0.42
N LYS A 85 -12.03 -12.47 0.80
CA LYS A 85 -11.95 -13.33 1.99
C LYS A 85 -11.51 -14.78 1.71
N ASN A 86 -11.28 -15.15 0.44
CA ASN A 86 -10.90 -16.52 0.06
C ASN A 86 -9.42 -16.79 0.30
N MET A 87 -8.98 -16.59 1.53
CA MET A 87 -7.62 -16.80 2.03
C MET A 87 -7.65 -16.92 3.56
N SER A 88 -6.55 -17.30 4.20
CA SER A 88 -6.48 -17.31 5.65
C SER A 88 -6.50 -15.90 6.23
N VAL A 89 -6.81 -15.77 7.52
CA VAL A 89 -6.83 -14.46 8.22
C VAL A 89 -5.44 -13.80 8.15
N GLU A 90 -4.38 -14.59 8.31
CA GLU A 90 -2.99 -14.13 8.26
C GLU A 90 -2.63 -13.63 6.86
N GLN A 91 -3.02 -14.37 5.83
CA GLN A 91 -2.80 -13.95 4.43
C GLN A 91 -3.57 -12.67 4.10
N GLN A 92 -4.82 -12.54 4.55
CA GLN A 92 -5.59 -11.32 4.33
C GLN A 92 -4.97 -10.12 5.04
N ALA A 93 -4.50 -10.31 6.28
CA ALA A 93 -3.78 -9.28 7.01
C ALA A 93 -2.48 -8.86 6.29
N GLU A 94 -1.72 -9.82 5.73
CA GLU A 94 -0.52 -9.53 4.92
C GLU A 94 -0.88 -8.72 3.65
N GLU A 95 -1.96 -9.06 2.96
CA GLU A 95 -2.43 -8.30 1.79
C GLU A 95 -2.80 -6.85 2.16
N VAL A 96 -3.52 -6.65 3.26
CA VAL A 96 -3.86 -5.31 3.76
C VAL A 96 -2.60 -4.54 4.17
N ASP A 97 -1.64 -5.18 4.83
CA ASP A 97 -0.37 -4.57 5.22
C ASP A 97 0.43 -4.08 4.01
N LYS A 98 0.50 -4.88 2.93
CA LYS A 98 1.11 -4.47 1.66
C LYS A 98 0.46 -3.21 1.08
N VAL A 99 -0.86 -3.10 1.14
CA VAL A 99 -1.59 -1.90 0.69
C VAL A 99 -1.22 -0.69 1.54
N LYS A 100 -1.29 -0.83 2.86
CA LYS A 100 -1.00 0.26 3.80
C LYS A 100 0.44 0.77 3.69
N ARG A 101 1.39 -0.13 3.51
CA ARG A 101 2.81 0.23 3.29
C ARG A 101 3.03 0.95 1.96
N SER A 102 2.22 0.67 0.94
CA SER A 102 2.38 1.28 -0.38
C SER A 102 1.86 2.72 -0.47
N GLU A 103 0.90 3.09 0.37
CA GLU A 103 0.19 4.38 0.31
C GLU A 103 0.78 5.44 1.22
N ASN A 104 1.29 5.02 2.36
CA ASN A 104 1.89 5.94 3.29
C ASN A 104 3.36 6.13 2.95
N GLY A 105 3.73 7.33 2.55
CA GLY A 105 5.14 7.73 2.52
C GLY A 105 5.81 7.57 3.90
N VAL A 106 5.01 7.28 4.94
CA VAL A 106 5.44 6.97 6.32
C VAL A 106 5.12 5.51 6.63
N ILE A 107 6.14 4.68 6.73
CA ILE A 107 6.05 3.28 7.15
C ILE A 107 6.27 3.24 8.65
N THR A 108 5.25 2.93 9.44
CA THR A 108 5.30 2.93 10.92
C THR A 108 5.96 1.68 11.51
N ASP A 109 6.07 0.62 10.74
CA ASP A 109 6.76 -0.63 11.11
C ASP A 109 7.58 -1.10 9.90
N PRO A 110 8.76 -0.49 9.67
CA PRO A 110 9.58 -0.83 8.53
C PRO A 110 10.25 -2.20 8.73
N PHE A 111 10.44 -2.92 7.63
CA PHE A 111 11.37 -4.05 7.64
C PHE A 111 12.75 -3.56 8.04
N PHE A 112 13.43 -4.33 8.84
CA PHE A 112 14.82 -4.11 9.22
C PHE A 112 15.62 -5.41 9.15
N LEU A 113 16.92 -5.28 9.08
CA LEU A 113 17.87 -6.39 9.15
C LEU A 113 18.98 -6.04 10.17
N HIS A 114 19.75 -7.03 10.55
CA HIS A 114 20.91 -6.86 11.43
C HIS A 114 22.19 -6.71 10.61
N PRO A 115 23.25 -6.09 11.17
CA PRO A 115 24.52 -5.90 10.49
C PRO A 115 25.19 -7.19 10.02
N ASP A 116 24.93 -8.29 10.70
CA ASP A 116 25.50 -9.60 10.42
C ASP A 116 24.66 -10.46 9.43
N ASN A 117 23.47 -9.99 9.05
CA ASN A 117 22.74 -10.60 7.92
C ASN A 117 23.54 -10.44 6.63
N THR A 118 23.28 -11.34 5.67
CA THR A 118 23.96 -11.31 4.36
C THR A 118 23.33 -10.31 3.40
N LEU A 119 24.11 -9.87 2.42
CA LEU A 119 23.61 -9.04 1.31
C LEU A 119 22.54 -9.77 0.50
N GLN A 120 22.61 -11.12 0.42
CA GLN A 120 21.58 -11.93 -0.21
C GLN A 120 20.23 -11.79 0.49
N GLU A 121 20.20 -11.89 1.82
CA GLU A 121 18.98 -11.70 2.60
C GLU A 121 18.36 -10.32 2.39
N ALA A 122 19.21 -9.28 2.30
CA ALA A 122 18.75 -7.92 2.01
C ALA A 122 18.16 -7.82 0.59
N ASN A 123 18.82 -8.42 -0.39
CA ASN A 123 18.35 -8.45 -1.78
C ASN A 123 17.02 -9.19 -1.92
N ASP A 124 16.90 -10.34 -1.29
CA ASP A 124 15.68 -11.16 -1.30
C ASP A 124 14.52 -10.45 -0.62
N LEU A 125 14.77 -9.81 0.52
CA LEU A 125 13.78 -8.99 1.20
C LEU A 125 13.30 -7.82 0.33
N MET A 126 14.25 -7.09 -0.28
CA MET A 126 13.93 -5.98 -1.18
C MET A 126 13.17 -6.45 -2.42
N GLY A 127 13.52 -7.59 -2.98
CA GLY A 127 12.84 -8.20 -4.13
C GLY A 127 11.42 -8.66 -3.78
N LYS A 128 11.27 -9.41 -2.69
CA LYS A 128 9.97 -9.94 -2.22
C LYS A 128 8.94 -8.83 -1.96
N PHE A 129 9.35 -7.76 -1.29
CA PHE A 129 8.45 -6.67 -0.91
C PHE A 129 8.50 -5.45 -1.84
N ARG A 130 9.31 -5.51 -2.91
CA ARG A 130 9.51 -4.42 -3.90
C ARG A 130 9.88 -3.10 -3.24
N ILE A 131 10.72 -3.17 -2.23
CA ILE A 131 11.30 -2.01 -1.54
C ILE A 131 12.72 -1.77 -2.04
N SER A 132 13.18 -0.53 -1.99
CA SER A 132 14.47 -0.12 -2.54
C SER A 132 15.52 0.16 -1.47
N GLY A 133 15.26 -0.24 -0.23
CA GLY A 133 16.22 -0.15 0.85
C GLY A 133 15.63 -0.49 2.20
N VAL A 134 16.47 -0.94 3.09
CA VAL A 134 16.15 -1.50 4.40
C VAL A 134 17.01 -0.83 5.48
N PRO A 135 16.41 -0.29 6.55
CA PRO A 135 17.14 0.13 7.74
C PRO A 135 17.82 -1.07 8.43
N ILE A 136 18.97 -0.83 8.99
CA ILE A 136 19.74 -1.82 9.73
C ILE A 136 19.77 -1.43 11.20
N THR A 137 19.41 -2.36 12.07
CA THR A 137 19.34 -2.13 13.51
C THR A 137 20.23 -3.12 14.27
N ASP A 138 20.69 -2.71 15.44
CA ASP A 138 21.31 -3.63 16.40
C ASP A 138 20.27 -4.47 17.15
N ASP A 139 20.72 -5.35 18.04
CA ASP A 139 19.86 -6.22 18.86
C ASP A 139 18.93 -5.46 19.81
N ASN A 140 19.21 -4.19 20.09
CA ASN A 140 18.37 -3.31 20.90
C ASN A 140 17.37 -2.49 20.08
N GLY A 141 17.34 -2.68 18.75
CA GLY A 141 16.50 -1.96 17.82
C GLY A 141 17.00 -0.54 17.47
N LYS A 142 18.24 -0.19 17.85
CA LYS A 142 18.85 1.08 17.47
C LYS A 142 19.24 1.05 15.99
N LEU A 143 18.98 2.14 15.30
CA LEU A 143 19.40 2.31 13.92
C LEU A 143 20.94 2.44 13.85
N VAL A 144 21.58 1.54 13.12
CA VAL A 144 23.04 1.52 12.90
C VAL A 144 23.44 1.74 11.45
N GLY A 145 22.50 1.62 10.51
CA GLY A 145 22.77 1.80 9.10
C GLY A 145 21.53 1.75 8.23
N ILE A 146 21.75 1.89 6.96
CA ILE A 146 20.77 1.65 5.91
C ILE A 146 21.46 1.01 4.72
N ILE A 147 20.81 0.02 4.10
CA ILE A 147 21.22 -0.59 2.85
C ILE A 147 20.17 -0.35 1.77
N THR A 148 20.61 -0.06 0.56
CA THR A 148 19.72 0.28 -0.57
C THR A 148 20.12 -0.47 -1.82
N ASN A 149 19.23 -0.49 -2.83
CA ASN A 149 19.54 -1.07 -4.14
C ASN A 149 20.78 -0.45 -4.81
N ARG A 150 21.17 0.80 -4.43
CA ARG A 150 22.39 1.42 -4.96
C ARG A 150 23.62 0.75 -4.42
N ASP A 151 23.61 0.36 -3.15
CA ASP A 151 24.72 -0.30 -2.47
C ASP A 151 24.93 -1.72 -3.01
N LEU A 152 23.83 -2.39 -3.42
CA LEU A 152 23.85 -3.74 -4.00
C LEU A 152 24.11 -3.78 -5.51
N LYS A 153 23.98 -2.65 -6.21
CA LYS A 153 23.95 -2.63 -7.68
C LYS A 153 25.21 -3.18 -8.36
N PHE A 154 26.36 -3.02 -7.71
CA PHE A 154 27.66 -3.42 -8.24
C PHE A 154 28.33 -4.51 -7.39
N GLU A 155 27.59 -5.09 -6.45
CA GLU A 155 28.10 -6.16 -5.59
C GLU A 155 28.02 -7.51 -6.29
N GLU A 156 29.10 -8.28 -6.22
CA GLU A 156 29.20 -9.61 -6.81
C GLU A 156 29.18 -10.71 -5.74
N HIS A 157 29.47 -10.34 -4.48
CA HIS A 157 29.64 -11.25 -3.35
C HIS A 157 28.50 -11.10 -2.32
N PHE A 158 27.35 -11.68 -2.61
CA PHE A 158 26.14 -11.55 -1.79
C PHE A 158 26.17 -12.34 -0.46
N GLU A 159 27.17 -13.20 -0.27
CA GLU A 159 27.43 -13.89 1.01
C GLU A 159 28.06 -13.00 2.09
N ARG A 160 28.53 -11.81 1.73
CA ARG A 160 29.13 -10.85 2.66
C ARG A 160 28.10 -10.30 3.64
N PRO A 161 28.52 -9.96 4.89
CA PRO A 161 27.61 -9.33 5.85
C PRO A 161 27.28 -7.88 5.44
N ILE A 162 26.05 -7.47 5.75
CA ILE A 162 25.53 -6.12 5.42
C ILE A 162 26.41 -5.00 5.97
N LYS A 163 27.00 -5.17 7.13
CA LYS A 163 27.86 -4.17 7.78
C LYS A 163 29.04 -3.70 6.92
N GLU A 164 29.46 -4.48 5.95
CA GLU A 164 30.57 -4.12 5.05
C GLU A 164 30.15 -3.20 3.89
N CYS A 165 28.84 -3.18 3.56
CA CYS A 165 28.31 -2.44 2.41
C CYS A 165 27.26 -1.39 2.78
N MET A 166 26.70 -1.42 4.00
CA MET A 166 25.68 -0.48 4.43
C MET A 166 26.26 0.93 4.60
N THR A 167 25.42 1.95 4.42
CA THR A 167 25.74 3.31 4.83
C THR A 167 25.50 3.40 6.35
N SER A 168 26.56 3.63 7.12
CA SER A 168 26.52 3.76 8.60
C SER A 168 26.87 5.17 9.08
N GLU A 169 27.62 5.93 8.28
CA GLU A 169 28.02 7.29 8.62
C GLU A 169 27.07 8.35 8.05
N ASN A 170 26.92 9.45 8.76
CA ASN A 170 26.08 10.58 8.35
C ASN A 170 24.63 10.16 8.00
N LEU A 171 24.08 9.25 8.78
CA LEU A 171 22.68 8.84 8.64
C LEU A 171 21.77 10.04 8.88
N ILE A 172 20.88 10.29 7.91
CA ILE A 172 19.86 11.32 8.04
C ILE A 172 18.63 10.67 8.61
N THR A 173 18.22 11.13 9.78
CA THR A 173 17.06 10.64 10.52
C THR A 173 16.15 11.79 10.89
N ALA A 174 14.92 11.48 11.30
CA ALA A 174 14.00 12.46 11.87
C ALA A 174 13.28 11.86 13.08
N PRO A 175 12.77 12.69 14.00
CA PRO A 175 12.04 12.22 15.18
C PRO A 175 10.65 11.70 14.82
N VAL A 176 10.08 10.92 15.74
CA VAL A 176 8.67 10.50 15.68
C VAL A 176 7.75 11.73 15.62
N GLY A 177 6.75 11.68 14.75
CA GLY A 177 5.82 12.80 14.52
C GLY A 177 6.22 13.72 13.36
N THR A 178 7.36 13.51 12.72
CA THR A 178 7.76 14.24 11.51
C THR A 178 6.72 14.07 10.41
N THR A 179 6.22 15.19 9.90
CA THR A 179 5.24 15.21 8.81
C THR A 179 5.88 14.88 7.46
N LEU A 180 5.06 14.47 6.49
CA LEU A 180 5.54 14.18 5.14
C LEU A 180 6.16 15.41 4.45
N GLU A 181 5.65 16.61 4.75
CA GLU A 181 6.18 17.86 4.21
C GLU A 181 7.56 18.20 4.77
N GLU A 182 7.74 18.02 6.08
CA GLU A 182 9.05 18.19 6.73
C GLU A 182 10.06 17.17 6.20
N ALA A 183 9.62 15.90 6.09
CA ALA A 183 10.44 14.84 5.52
C ALA A 183 10.88 15.16 4.09
N LYS A 184 10.00 15.69 3.24
CA LYS A 184 10.35 16.14 1.89
C LYS A 184 11.44 17.20 1.89
N LYS A 185 11.36 18.18 2.79
CA LYS A 185 12.37 19.24 2.92
C LYS A 185 13.72 18.68 3.36
N ILE A 186 13.73 17.77 4.36
CA ILE A 186 14.94 17.10 4.85
C ILE A 186 15.59 16.27 3.74
N LEU A 187 14.80 15.42 3.08
CA LEU A 187 15.29 14.53 2.03
C LEU A 187 15.75 15.29 0.79
N GLY A 188 15.03 16.36 0.41
CA GLY A 188 15.41 17.21 -0.72
C GLY A 188 16.75 17.92 -0.47
N LYS A 189 16.97 18.47 0.73
CA LYS A 189 18.24 19.09 1.13
C LYS A 189 19.38 18.07 1.15
N ALA A 190 19.11 16.87 1.64
CA ALA A 190 20.08 15.80 1.76
C ALA A 190 20.30 15.01 0.46
N ARG A 191 19.46 15.18 -0.56
CA ARG A 191 19.44 14.40 -1.80
C ARG A 191 19.33 12.88 -1.55
N LYS A 192 18.51 12.51 -0.58
CA LYS A 192 18.21 11.12 -0.20
C LYS A 192 16.74 10.82 -0.48
N GLU A 193 16.40 9.54 -0.58
CA GLU A 193 15.03 9.08 -0.88
C GLU A 193 14.36 8.43 0.34
N LYS A 194 15.14 8.15 1.38
CA LYS A 194 14.71 7.42 2.56
C LYS A 194 15.12 8.14 3.82
N LEU A 195 14.17 8.28 4.75
CA LEU A 195 14.35 8.96 6.01
C LEU A 195 13.88 8.02 7.14
N PRO A 196 14.80 7.33 7.81
CA PRO A 196 14.48 6.60 9.02
C PRO A 196 13.96 7.54 10.10
N ILE A 197 12.89 7.12 10.76
CA ILE A 197 12.29 7.80 11.91
C ILE A 197 12.74 7.07 13.16
N VAL A 198 13.30 7.82 14.10
CA VAL A 198 13.85 7.28 15.34
C VAL A 198 13.24 8.00 16.55
N ASP A 199 13.24 7.32 17.70
CA ASP A 199 12.88 7.92 18.98
C ASP A 199 14.12 8.54 19.67
N ASP A 200 13.92 9.02 20.90
CA ASP A 200 14.97 9.67 21.72
C ASP A 200 16.15 8.72 22.07
N ASP A 201 15.89 7.41 22.09
CA ASP A 201 16.89 6.36 22.29
C ASP A 201 17.56 5.91 20.98
N TYR A 202 17.27 6.61 19.85
CA TYR A 202 17.72 6.28 18.50
C TYR A 202 17.22 4.90 18.00
N LYS A 203 16.10 4.41 18.53
CA LYS A 203 15.46 3.18 18.05
C LYS A 203 14.61 3.47 16.83
N LEU A 204 14.66 2.56 15.88
CA LEU A 204 13.87 2.67 14.65
C LEU A 204 12.36 2.57 14.96
N ARG A 205 11.60 3.58 14.54
CA ARG A 205 10.15 3.69 14.72
C ARG A 205 9.38 3.82 13.43
N GLY A 206 10.08 4.11 12.34
CA GLY A 206 9.46 4.29 11.06
C GLY A 206 10.45 4.51 9.93
N LEU A 207 9.93 4.56 8.72
CA LEU A 207 10.70 4.90 7.52
C LEU A 207 9.81 5.74 6.59
N ILE A 208 10.27 6.94 6.25
CA ILE A 208 9.63 7.74 5.21
C ILE A 208 10.38 7.53 3.90
N THR A 209 9.62 7.24 2.83
CA THR A 209 10.18 7.09 1.49
C THR A 209 9.52 8.06 0.53
N ILE A 210 10.32 8.74 -0.28
CA ILE A 210 9.85 9.59 -1.37
C ILE A 210 10.32 8.95 -2.67
N LYS A 211 9.37 8.70 -3.56
CA LYS A 211 9.62 8.23 -4.92
C LYS A 211 9.45 9.37 -5.90
#